data_ffe935873bc31452462bf58637bb5072
#
_entry.id   ffe935873bc31452462bf58637bb5072
#
_cell.length_a   1.000
_cell.length_b   1.000
_cell.length_c   1.000
_cell.angle_alpha   90.00
_cell.angle_beta   90.00
_cell.angle_gamma   90.00
#
_symmetry.space_group_name_H-M   'P 1'
#
loop_
_entity.id
_entity.type
_entity.pdbx_description
1 polymer ?
#
loop_
_entity_poly.entity_id
_entity_poly.type
_entity_poly.pdbx_seq_one_letter_code
_entity_poly.pdbx_strand_id
1 'polypeptide(L)'
;YKARIDIVFSVDSISEYVEGVHFPKYLSKEVIRITKLLRSNGLSIRYNIVVTRLNQSEVRSLVLKAIDELDVNVKLLDLNKFSEYFGYSNKVSGEAAYKLWEELFISMSNFYDFLSEISNYSESEWTTQLISKGNGIPMSCYFRGNNWIQVKDSTRGAKYSEYCISNCLLYKTGNCQEGVFSLFLSSNMVLHLSGCKNTSLQYNLNGEEGWQIKRAFENLMELFK
;
A
#
# COMPACT_ATOMS: atom_id res chain seq x y z
N TYR A 1 -27.50 0.33 2.45
CA TYR A 1 -26.04 0.22 2.62
C TYR A 1 -25.49 1.57 3.04
N LYS A 2 -25.01 1.70 4.28
CA LYS A 2 -24.21 2.87 4.66
C LYS A 2 -22.82 2.67 4.06
N ALA A 3 -22.48 3.47 3.05
CA ALA A 3 -21.12 3.48 2.53
C ALA A 3 -20.17 3.90 3.66
N ARG A 4 -19.17 3.10 3.94
CA ARG A 4 -18.08 3.44 4.86
C ARG A 4 -17.03 4.21 4.07
N ILE A 5 -16.76 5.43 4.48
CA ILE A 5 -15.71 6.25 3.88
C ILE A 5 -14.47 6.14 4.76
N ASP A 6 -13.39 5.61 4.22
CA ASP A 6 -12.07 5.61 4.84
C ASP A 6 -11.20 6.66 4.14
N ILE A 7 -10.71 7.62 4.91
CA ILE A 7 -9.82 8.67 4.40
C ILE A 7 -8.38 8.22 4.62
N VAL A 8 -7.57 8.29 3.58
CA VAL A 8 -6.18 7.85 3.61
C VAL A 8 -5.25 9.03 3.38
N PHE A 9 -4.34 9.27 4.33
CA PHE A 9 -3.22 10.18 4.16
C PHE A 9 -1.94 9.38 3.95
N SER A 10 -1.09 9.82 3.03
CA SER A 10 0.30 9.36 2.97
C SER A 10 1.14 10.27 3.85
N VAL A 11 1.78 9.68 4.88
CA VAL A 11 2.62 10.40 5.84
C VAL A 11 3.86 9.55 6.07
N ASP A 12 5.00 9.98 5.58
CA ASP A 12 6.23 9.18 5.58
C ASP A 12 7.20 9.55 6.72
N SER A 13 7.01 10.70 7.39
CA SER A 13 7.83 11.13 8.54
C SER A 13 7.03 12.03 9.50
N ILE A 14 7.56 12.25 10.70
CA ILE A 14 7.04 13.25 11.65
C ILE A 14 7.54 14.62 11.24
N SER A 15 8.80 14.72 10.88
CA SER A 15 9.52 15.95 10.60
C SER A 15 9.59 16.20 9.10
N GLU A 16 9.60 17.48 8.70
CA GLU A 16 9.82 17.87 7.31
C GLU A 16 11.21 17.46 6.80
N TYR A 17 12.18 17.41 7.69
CA TYR A 17 13.55 16.96 7.41
C TYR A 17 13.98 15.89 8.39
N VAL A 18 14.49 14.78 7.90
CA VAL A 18 15.08 13.69 8.67
C VAL A 18 16.51 13.49 8.19
N GLU A 19 17.50 13.66 9.07
CA GLU A 19 18.94 13.54 8.74
C GLU A 19 19.35 14.34 7.48
N GLY A 20 18.74 15.53 7.31
CA GLY A 20 19.01 16.40 6.16
C GLY A 20 18.21 16.06 4.89
N VAL A 21 17.42 15.01 4.89
CA VAL A 21 16.57 14.64 3.76
C VAL A 21 15.19 15.26 3.92
N HIS A 22 14.70 15.93 2.88
CA HIS A 22 13.36 16.52 2.84
C HIS A 22 12.27 15.48 2.57
N PHE A 23 11.27 15.42 3.46
CA PHE A 23 10.08 14.59 3.32
C PHE A 23 8.85 15.46 3.04
N PRO A 24 8.36 15.54 1.78
CA PRO A 24 7.19 16.35 1.44
C PRO A 24 5.88 15.82 2.06
N LYS A 25 5.86 14.56 2.48
CA LYS A 25 4.71 13.91 3.13
C LYS A 25 4.98 13.71 4.62
N TYR A 26 5.24 14.79 5.34
CA TYR A 26 5.45 14.74 6.78
C TYR A 26 4.16 15.07 7.57
N LEU A 27 4.16 14.72 8.85
CA LEU A 27 3.05 14.97 9.77
C LEU A 27 3.01 16.45 10.17
N SER A 28 2.62 17.31 9.25
CA SER A 28 2.55 18.76 9.46
C SER A 28 1.45 19.13 10.46
N LYS A 29 1.53 20.33 11.02
CA LYS A 29 0.47 20.89 11.90
C LYS A 29 -0.89 20.88 11.20
N GLU A 30 -0.93 21.12 9.89
CA GLU A 30 -2.16 21.12 9.10
C GLU A 30 -2.73 19.70 8.93
N VAL A 31 -1.90 18.69 8.66
CA VAL A 31 -2.32 17.28 8.62
C VAL A 31 -2.91 16.86 9.95
N ILE A 32 -2.25 17.22 11.07
CA ILE A 32 -2.76 16.95 12.42
C ILE A 32 -4.12 17.63 12.64
N ARG A 33 -4.26 18.91 12.28
CA ARG A 33 -5.49 19.69 12.44
C ARG A 33 -6.66 19.05 11.66
N ILE A 34 -6.42 18.71 10.38
CA ILE A 34 -7.42 18.08 9.52
C ILE A 34 -7.78 16.69 10.06
N THR A 35 -6.81 15.90 10.47
CA THR A 35 -7.05 14.57 11.07
C THR A 35 -7.98 14.68 12.28
N LYS A 36 -7.68 15.57 13.22
CA LYS A 36 -8.53 15.79 14.40
C LYS A 36 -9.94 16.22 14.05
N LEU A 37 -10.08 17.13 13.08
CA LEU A 37 -11.39 17.59 12.58
C LEU A 37 -12.21 16.46 11.97
N LEU A 38 -11.61 15.64 11.13
CA LEU A 38 -12.28 14.52 10.48
C LEU A 38 -12.66 13.43 11.49
N ARG A 39 -11.76 13.12 12.44
CA ARG A 39 -12.05 12.18 13.55
C ARG A 39 -13.21 12.65 14.42
N SER A 40 -13.25 13.93 14.79
CA SER A 40 -14.36 14.48 15.60
C SER A 40 -15.71 14.43 14.87
N ASN A 41 -15.71 14.30 13.53
CA ASN A 41 -16.90 14.08 12.72
C ASN A 41 -17.17 12.57 12.45
N GLY A 42 -16.53 11.66 13.17
CA GLY A 42 -16.78 10.21 13.09
C GLY A 42 -16.22 9.52 11.85
N LEU A 43 -15.33 10.18 11.11
CA LEU A 43 -14.73 9.58 9.91
C LEU A 43 -13.57 8.65 10.28
N SER A 44 -13.47 7.53 9.56
CA SER A 44 -12.33 6.61 9.67
C SER A 44 -11.14 7.19 8.91
N ILE A 45 -9.97 7.22 9.57
CA ILE A 45 -8.73 7.72 8.98
C ILE A 45 -7.66 6.66 9.10
N ARG A 46 -6.82 6.59 8.06
CA ARG A 46 -5.64 5.74 8.02
C ARG A 46 -4.44 6.52 7.50
N TYR A 47 -3.29 6.35 8.15
CA TYR A 47 -2.02 6.78 7.59
C TYR A 47 -1.35 5.62 6.86
N ASN A 48 -0.98 5.86 5.60
CA ASN A 48 -0.07 5.00 4.86
C ASN A 48 1.34 5.56 5.01
N ILE A 49 2.26 4.74 5.50
CA ILE A 49 3.66 5.11 5.75
C ILE A 49 4.52 4.19 4.89
N VAL A 50 5.24 4.76 3.93
CA VAL A 50 6.27 4.02 3.19
C VAL A 50 7.55 4.02 4.03
N VAL A 51 7.98 2.84 4.43
CA VAL A 51 9.16 2.68 5.30
C VAL A 51 10.41 2.48 4.45
N THR A 52 11.40 3.32 4.70
CA THR A 52 12.69 3.30 4.01
C THR A 52 13.82 3.49 5.03
N ARG A 53 15.07 3.29 4.62
CA ARG A 53 16.23 3.60 5.48
C ARG A 53 16.27 5.06 5.91
N LEU A 54 15.72 5.97 5.12
CA LEU A 54 15.76 7.41 5.39
C LEU A 54 14.85 7.84 6.54
N ASN A 55 13.72 7.15 6.74
CA ASN A 55 12.75 7.50 7.78
C ASN A 55 12.61 6.44 8.89
N GLN A 56 13.38 5.35 8.85
CA GLN A 56 13.26 4.25 9.81
C GLN A 56 13.36 4.70 11.27
N SER A 57 14.19 5.70 11.55
CA SER A 57 14.38 6.24 12.92
C SER A 57 13.12 6.89 13.48
N GLU A 58 12.24 7.41 12.63
CA GLU A 58 11.00 8.08 13.05
C GLU A 58 9.76 7.19 13.02
N VAL A 59 9.80 6.02 12.36
CA VAL A 59 8.61 5.16 12.16
C VAL A 59 7.95 4.78 13.47
N ARG A 60 8.72 4.40 14.50
CA ARG A 60 8.18 4.05 15.82
C ARG A 60 7.38 5.20 16.44
N SER A 61 7.98 6.38 16.47
CA SER A 61 7.35 7.58 17.01
C SER A 61 6.13 8.01 16.20
N LEU A 62 6.20 7.89 14.88
CA LEU A 62 5.08 8.21 13.98
C LEU A 62 3.89 7.27 14.20
N VAL A 63 4.14 5.96 14.35
CA VAL A 63 3.10 4.96 14.66
C VAL A 63 2.43 5.26 15.99
N LEU A 64 3.21 5.48 17.06
CA LEU A 64 2.67 5.79 18.39
C LEU A 64 1.86 7.09 18.38
N LYS A 65 2.37 8.12 17.72
CA LYS A 65 1.65 9.39 17.59
C LYS A 65 0.34 9.26 16.83
N ALA A 66 0.32 8.48 15.75
CA ALA A 66 -0.88 8.23 14.97
C ALA A 66 -1.95 7.51 15.81
N ILE A 67 -1.57 6.49 16.55
CA ILE A 67 -2.51 5.65 17.31
C ILE A 67 -2.90 6.28 18.63
N ASP A 68 -1.93 6.70 19.45
CA ASP A 68 -2.19 7.13 20.82
C ASP A 68 -2.68 8.58 20.92
N GLU A 69 -2.20 9.48 20.01
CA GLU A 69 -2.56 10.90 20.09
C GLU A 69 -3.65 11.30 19.08
N LEU A 70 -3.70 10.65 17.92
CA LEU A 70 -4.59 11.05 16.83
C LEU A 70 -5.74 10.06 16.57
N ASP A 71 -5.73 8.91 17.22
CA ASP A 71 -6.73 7.83 17.09
C ASP A 71 -6.91 7.41 15.61
N VAL A 72 -5.80 7.12 14.94
CA VAL A 72 -5.73 6.84 13.50
C VAL A 72 -5.14 5.46 13.27
N ASN A 73 -5.73 4.71 12.35
CA ASN A 73 -5.17 3.45 11.88
C ASN A 73 -3.89 3.68 11.04
N VAL A 74 -3.00 2.72 11.07
CA VAL A 74 -1.72 2.82 10.35
C VAL A 74 -1.54 1.65 9.40
N LYS A 75 -0.99 1.92 8.21
CA LYS A 75 -0.51 0.90 7.29
C LYS A 75 0.95 1.17 6.95
N LEU A 76 1.82 0.30 7.42
CA LEU A 76 3.24 0.29 7.04
C LEU A 76 3.39 -0.44 5.71
N LEU A 77 4.07 0.18 4.79
CA LEU A 77 4.34 -0.32 3.45
C LEU A 77 5.85 -0.38 3.27
N ASP A 78 6.37 -1.52 2.90
CA ASP A 78 7.74 -1.60 2.43
C ASP A 78 7.89 -0.99 1.03
N LEU A 79 9.12 -0.70 0.67
CA LEU A 79 9.43 -0.21 -0.66
C LEU A 79 9.43 -1.38 -1.65
N ASN A 80 8.48 -1.39 -2.57
CA ASN A 80 8.39 -2.42 -3.60
C ASN A 80 9.64 -2.41 -4.48
N LYS A 81 10.16 -3.60 -4.77
CA LYS A 81 11.27 -3.77 -5.70
C LYS A 81 10.90 -3.24 -7.09
N PHE A 82 11.71 -2.35 -7.61
CA PHE A 82 11.62 -1.96 -9.01
C PHE A 82 12.36 -3.00 -9.85
N SER A 83 11.72 -3.49 -10.92
CA SER A 83 12.43 -4.33 -11.86
C SER A 83 13.24 -3.46 -12.81
N GLU A 84 14.37 -3.97 -13.27
CA GLU A 84 15.21 -3.31 -14.27
C GLU A 84 14.47 -2.95 -15.57
N TYR A 85 13.36 -3.64 -15.84
CA TYR A 85 12.56 -3.51 -17.06
C TYR A 85 11.46 -2.43 -16.98
N PHE A 86 11.12 -1.95 -15.78
CA PHE A 86 10.00 -1.03 -15.59
C PHE A 86 10.43 0.17 -14.77
N GLY A 87 11.06 1.13 -15.44
CA GLY A 87 11.21 2.47 -14.86
C GLY A 87 9.84 3.08 -14.59
N TYR A 88 9.68 3.70 -13.43
CA TYR A 88 8.43 4.35 -13.00
C TYR A 88 8.08 5.61 -13.81
N SER A 89 8.97 6.03 -14.62
CA SER A 89 8.76 7.08 -15.62
C SER A 89 9.83 6.94 -16.70
N ASN A 90 9.57 7.48 -17.88
CA ASN A 90 10.54 7.62 -18.97
C ASN A 90 11.83 8.42 -18.59
N LYS A 91 11.97 8.83 -17.32
CA LYS A 91 13.04 9.69 -16.81
C LYS A 91 14.12 8.96 -16.01
N VAL A 92 13.82 7.73 -15.54
CA VAL A 92 14.78 6.95 -14.72
C VAL A 92 14.96 5.58 -15.36
N SER A 93 16.19 5.18 -15.66
CA SER A 93 16.49 3.84 -16.18
C SER A 93 16.10 2.79 -15.14
N GLY A 94 15.68 1.59 -15.57
CA GLY A 94 15.36 0.49 -14.68
C GLY A 94 16.50 0.14 -13.72
N GLU A 95 17.75 0.19 -14.20
CA GLU A 95 18.95 -0.02 -13.39
C GLU A 95 19.12 1.04 -12.29
N ALA A 96 18.93 2.32 -12.61
CA ALA A 96 19.02 3.39 -11.61
C ALA A 96 17.91 3.29 -10.57
N ALA A 97 16.69 2.91 -10.96
CA ALA A 97 15.58 2.67 -10.06
C ALA A 97 15.86 1.47 -9.14
N TYR A 98 16.49 0.41 -9.65
CA TYR A 98 16.88 -0.75 -8.87
C TYR A 98 17.94 -0.41 -7.82
N LYS A 99 19.00 0.32 -8.22
CA LYS A 99 20.04 0.80 -7.28
C LYS A 99 19.44 1.68 -6.18
N LEU A 100 18.57 2.60 -6.54
CA LEU A 100 17.87 3.45 -5.58
C LEU A 100 17.01 2.60 -4.61
N TRP A 101 16.36 1.55 -5.11
CA TRP A 101 15.63 0.63 -4.25
C TRP A 101 16.57 -0.10 -3.28
N GLU A 102 17.72 -0.61 -3.72
CA GLU A 102 18.69 -1.28 -2.85
C GLU A 102 19.22 -0.35 -1.74
N GLU A 103 19.44 0.93 -2.07
CA GLU A 103 19.88 1.93 -1.10
C GLU A 103 18.79 2.27 -0.06
N LEU A 104 17.53 2.30 -0.48
CA LEU A 104 16.42 2.77 0.37
C LEU A 104 15.67 1.66 1.07
N PHE A 105 15.72 0.43 0.56
CA PHE A 105 14.95 -0.68 1.11
C PHE A 105 15.40 -1.06 2.52
N ILE A 106 14.43 -1.32 3.39
CA ILE A 106 14.61 -1.91 4.72
C ILE A 106 13.57 -2.99 4.93
N SER A 107 13.96 -4.09 5.55
CA SER A 107 13.04 -5.17 5.90
C SER A 107 12.07 -4.74 6.99
N MET A 108 10.79 -5.09 6.84
CA MET A 108 9.78 -4.90 7.87
C MET A 108 10.04 -5.72 9.14
N SER A 109 10.88 -6.76 9.07
CA SER A 109 11.28 -7.55 10.25
C SER A 109 11.87 -6.70 11.38
N ASN A 110 12.49 -5.57 11.05
CA ASN A 110 13.06 -4.65 12.03
C ASN A 110 12.01 -3.97 12.93
N PHE A 111 10.74 -4.08 12.59
CA PHE A 111 9.65 -3.44 13.34
C PHE A 111 8.75 -4.45 14.07
N TYR A 112 8.86 -5.76 13.81
CA TYR A 112 7.93 -6.74 14.38
C TYR A 112 8.00 -6.84 15.90
N ASP A 113 9.19 -6.77 16.50
CA ASP A 113 9.34 -6.79 17.95
C ASP A 113 8.64 -5.58 18.58
N PHE A 114 8.91 -4.39 18.05
CA PHE A 114 8.24 -3.17 18.50
C PHE A 114 6.71 -3.25 18.36
N LEU A 115 6.21 -3.76 17.23
CA LEU A 115 4.77 -3.89 16.99
C LEU A 115 4.13 -4.91 17.94
N SER A 116 4.84 -5.98 18.25
CA SER A 116 4.39 -6.99 19.23
C SER A 116 4.36 -6.40 20.65
N GLU A 117 5.33 -5.59 21.02
CA GLU A 117 5.37 -4.92 22.33
C GLU A 117 4.20 -3.96 22.53
N ILE A 118 3.81 -3.19 21.50
CA ILE A 118 2.75 -2.18 21.64
C ILE A 118 1.35 -2.71 21.40
N SER A 119 1.20 -3.94 20.87
CA SER A 119 -0.10 -4.50 20.56
C SER A 119 -0.72 -5.25 21.75
N ASN A 120 -2.05 -5.19 21.85
CA ASN A 120 -2.81 -5.91 22.88
C ASN A 120 -3.04 -7.37 22.51
N TYR A 121 -2.80 -7.75 21.25
CA TYR A 121 -3.01 -9.09 20.72
C TYR A 121 -1.80 -9.53 19.93
N SER A 122 -1.51 -10.84 20.00
CA SER A 122 -0.55 -11.47 19.11
C SER A 122 -0.91 -11.21 17.64
N GLU A 123 0.09 -11.19 16.81
CA GLU A 123 -0.04 -11.04 15.35
C GLU A 123 -1.16 -11.93 14.80
N SER A 124 -2.17 -11.32 14.20
CA SER A 124 -3.13 -12.03 13.37
C SER A 124 -2.74 -11.84 11.91
N GLU A 125 -2.49 -12.93 11.18
CA GLU A 125 -2.36 -12.82 9.75
C GLU A 125 -3.68 -12.39 9.14
N TRP A 126 -3.74 -11.15 8.69
CA TRP A 126 -4.69 -10.77 7.69
C TRP A 126 -4.24 -11.41 6.39
N THR A 127 -4.71 -12.62 6.21
CA THR A 127 -4.54 -13.24 4.91
C THR A 127 -5.29 -12.36 3.93
N THR A 128 -4.70 -12.16 2.79
CA THR A 128 -5.31 -11.59 1.60
C THR A 128 -6.67 -12.23 1.25
N GLN A 129 -7.10 -13.30 1.92
CA GLN A 129 -8.43 -13.88 1.84
C GLN A 129 -9.57 -12.90 2.13
N LEU A 130 -9.36 -11.92 3.00
CA LEU A 130 -10.35 -10.87 3.26
C LEU A 130 -10.39 -9.81 2.15
N ILE A 131 -9.30 -9.63 1.43
CA ILE A 131 -9.16 -8.58 0.42
C ILE A 131 -9.36 -9.14 -0.98
N SER A 132 -8.82 -10.34 -1.30
CA SER A 132 -8.84 -10.89 -2.65
C SER A 132 -8.65 -12.41 -2.72
N LYS A 133 -9.38 -13.18 -1.92
CA LYS A 133 -9.27 -14.64 -1.90
C LYS A 133 -7.83 -15.16 -1.74
N GLY A 134 -6.97 -14.41 -1.09
CA GLY A 134 -5.59 -14.79 -0.84
C GLY A 134 -4.56 -14.33 -1.86
N ASN A 135 -4.93 -13.53 -2.84
CA ASN A 135 -3.98 -12.97 -3.80
C ASN A 135 -3.31 -11.69 -3.25
N GLY A 136 -2.10 -11.40 -3.71
CA GLY A 136 -1.32 -10.24 -3.31
C GLY A 136 -0.31 -10.53 -2.20
N ILE A 137 0.32 -9.47 -1.71
CA ILE A 137 1.32 -9.54 -0.63
C ILE A 137 0.63 -9.79 0.70
N PRO A 138 1.06 -10.79 1.48
CA PRO A 138 0.53 -11.04 2.82
C PRO A 138 0.67 -9.80 3.71
N MET A 139 -0.34 -9.57 4.53
CA MET A 139 -0.33 -8.48 5.51
C MET A 139 -0.50 -9.03 6.91
N SER A 140 0.33 -8.56 7.84
CA SER A 140 0.14 -8.78 9.27
C SER A 140 -0.66 -7.63 9.85
N CYS A 141 -1.49 -7.92 10.86
CA CYS A 141 -2.28 -6.91 11.54
C CYS A 141 -2.06 -7.00 13.05
N TYR A 142 -1.70 -5.89 13.63
CA TYR A 142 -1.50 -5.70 15.07
C TYR A 142 -2.59 -4.77 15.59
N PHE A 143 -3.16 -5.07 16.76
CA PHE A 143 -4.23 -4.29 17.34
C PHE A 143 -3.75 -3.56 18.60
N ARG A 144 -4.07 -2.28 18.70
CA ARG A 144 -3.86 -1.47 19.90
C ARG A 144 -5.12 -0.69 20.22
N GLY A 145 -5.82 -1.11 21.27
CA GLY A 145 -7.16 -0.59 21.56
C GLY A 145 -8.13 -0.87 20.39
N ASN A 146 -8.76 0.19 19.88
CA ASN A 146 -9.69 0.11 18.75
C ASN A 146 -9.00 0.30 17.39
N ASN A 147 -7.72 0.58 17.40
CA ASN A 147 -6.94 0.84 16.20
C ASN A 147 -6.14 -0.38 15.77
N TRP A 148 -5.79 -0.41 14.51
CA TRP A 148 -4.96 -1.44 13.93
C TRP A 148 -3.75 -0.84 13.20
N ILE A 149 -2.69 -1.66 13.17
CA ILE A 149 -1.47 -1.43 12.41
C ILE A 149 -1.34 -2.58 11.41
N GLN A 150 -1.49 -2.30 10.12
CA GLN A 150 -1.23 -3.26 9.07
C GLN A 150 0.21 -3.14 8.58
N VAL A 151 0.87 -4.26 8.36
CA VAL A 151 2.20 -4.31 7.77
C VAL A 151 2.13 -5.08 6.47
N LYS A 152 2.45 -4.40 5.37
CA LYS A 152 2.65 -5.02 4.05
C LYS A 152 4.14 -5.30 3.89
N ASP A 153 4.50 -6.58 3.83
CA ASP A 153 5.89 -7.04 3.78
C ASP A 153 6.11 -7.90 2.54
N SER A 154 6.74 -7.32 1.52
CA SER A 154 7.01 -8.00 0.25
C SER A 154 8.04 -9.12 0.38
N THR A 155 8.84 -9.14 1.45
CA THR A 155 9.82 -10.23 1.68
C THR A 155 9.14 -11.56 2.02
N ARG A 156 7.87 -11.51 2.44
CA ARG A 156 7.05 -12.71 2.72
C ARG A 156 6.45 -13.33 1.45
N GLY A 157 6.79 -12.77 0.28
CA GLY A 157 6.29 -13.18 -1.02
C GLY A 157 4.92 -12.61 -1.34
N ALA A 158 4.36 -13.05 -2.47
CA ALA A 158 3.03 -12.68 -2.91
C ALA A 158 2.27 -13.92 -3.38
N LYS A 159 0.96 -13.91 -3.20
CA LYS A 159 0.08 -14.90 -3.79
C LYS A 159 -0.44 -14.37 -5.13
N TYR A 160 -0.43 -15.20 -6.12
CA TYR A 160 -0.80 -14.86 -7.49
C TYR A 160 -2.06 -15.62 -7.90
N SER A 161 -2.91 -14.99 -8.72
CA SER A 161 -4.04 -15.67 -9.34
C SER A 161 -3.57 -16.69 -10.38
N GLU A 162 -4.45 -17.61 -10.76
CA GLU A 162 -4.17 -18.59 -11.83
C GLU A 162 -3.81 -17.91 -13.16
N TYR A 163 -4.46 -16.78 -13.46
CA TYR A 163 -4.11 -15.98 -14.63
C TYR A 163 -2.66 -15.49 -14.58
N CYS A 164 -2.20 -14.96 -13.45
CA CYS A 164 -0.82 -14.50 -13.30
C CYS A 164 0.17 -15.63 -13.53
N ILE A 165 -0.07 -16.79 -12.92
CA ILE A 165 0.80 -17.96 -13.03
C ILE A 165 0.85 -18.48 -14.46
N SER A 166 -0.30 -18.59 -15.11
CA SER A 166 -0.40 -19.23 -16.43
C SER A 166 -0.05 -18.31 -17.59
N ASN A 167 -0.39 -17.02 -17.50
CA ASN A 167 -0.39 -16.12 -18.65
C ASN A 167 0.54 -14.90 -18.52
N CYS A 168 0.89 -14.47 -17.30
CA CYS A 168 1.58 -13.21 -17.14
C CYS A 168 3.10 -13.37 -17.31
N LEU A 169 3.67 -12.70 -18.31
CA LEU A 169 5.11 -12.69 -18.56
C LEU A 169 5.90 -12.09 -17.39
N LEU A 170 5.36 -11.04 -16.75
CA LEU A 170 6.02 -10.39 -15.61
C LEU A 170 6.17 -11.33 -14.40
N TYR A 171 5.17 -12.19 -14.17
CA TYR A 171 5.27 -13.23 -13.17
C TYR A 171 6.34 -14.25 -13.54
N LYS A 172 6.28 -14.77 -14.77
CA LYS A 172 7.20 -15.82 -15.27
C LYS A 172 8.68 -15.39 -15.27
N THR A 173 8.93 -14.11 -15.42
CA THR A 173 10.29 -13.52 -15.38
C THR A 173 10.71 -13.03 -14.00
N GLY A 174 9.91 -13.24 -12.96
CA GLY A 174 10.21 -12.79 -11.59
C GLY A 174 10.12 -11.27 -11.40
N ASN A 175 9.56 -10.53 -12.36
CA ASN A 175 9.49 -9.07 -12.33
C ASN A 175 8.21 -8.52 -11.68
N CYS A 176 7.30 -9.39 -11.21
CA CYS A 176 6.11 -9.00 -10.49
C CYS A 176 6.18 -9.49 -9.04
N GLN A 177 5.98 -8.59 -8.09
CA GLN A 177 5.95 -8.90 -6.66
C GLN A 177 4.62 -8.57 -5.98
N GLU A 178 3.65 -8.06 -6.73
CA GLU A 178 2.40 -7.55 -6.13
C GLU A 178 1.26 -8.58 -6.19
N GLY A 179 1.13 -9.31 -7.28
CA GLY A 179 -0.09 -10.08 -7.56
C GLY A 179 -1.30 -9.18 -7.87
N VAL A 180 -2.46 -9.80 -7.97
CA VAL A 180 -3.73 -9.12 -8.23
C VAL A 180 -4.61 -9.22 -6.99
N PHE A 181 -5.00 -8.10 -6.38
CA PHE A 181 -5.78 -8.11 -5.14
C PHE A 181 -6.92 -7.09 -5.09
N SER A 182 -6.97 -6.10 -5.98
CA SER A 182 -8.08 -5.14 -6.05
C SER A 182 -8.17 -4.48 -7.42
N LEU A 183 -9.33 -3.89 -7.70
CA LEU A 183 -9.53 -3.00 -8.84
C LEU A 183 -9.23 -1.56 -8.43
N PHE A 184 -8.72 -0.79 -9.36
CA PHE A 184 -8.48 0.63 -9.18
C PHE A 184 -9.04 1.40 -10.37
N LEU A 185 -9.82 2.44 -10.09
CA LEU A 185 -10.28 3.40 -11.07
C LEU A 185 -9.54 4.71 -10.85
N SER A 186 -8.77 5.12 -11.84
CA SER A 186 -8.02 6.38 -11.79
C SER A 186 -8.92 7.60 -12.10
N SER A 187 -8.44 8.80 -11.76
CA SER A 187 -9.16 10.05 -12.03
C SER A 187 -9.40 10.35 -13.51
N ASN A 188 -8.62 9.74 -14.40
CA ASN A 188 -8.80 9.82 -15.85
C ASN A 188 -9.63 8.65 -16.42
N MET A 189 -10.45 8.01 -15.58
CA MET A 189 -11.37 6.94 -15.94
C MET A 189 -10.71 5.69 -16.52
N VAL A 190 -9.48 5.39 -16.12
CA VAL A 190 -8.82 4.12 -16.46
C VAL A 190 -9.04 3.12 -15.33
N LEU A 191 -9.73 2.01 -15.65
CA LEU A 191 -9.92 0.87 -14.76
C LEU A 191 -8.77 -0.11 -14.94
N HIS A 192 -8.12 -0.49 -13.87
CA HIS A 192 -7.01 -1.45 -13.89
C HIS A 192 -6.92 -2.24 -12.58
N LEU A 193 -6.05 -3.25 -12.56
CA LEU A 193 -5.75 -4.02 -11.37
C LEU A 193 -4.72 -3.28 -10.51
N SER A 194 -5.03 -3.10 -9.23
CA SER A 194 -4.10 -2.47 -8.28
C SER A 194 -2.82 -3.29 -8.15
N GLY A 195 -1.68 -2.61 -8.21
CA GLY A 195 -0.36 -3.24 -8.16
C GLY A 195 0.06 -3.94 -9.46
N CYS A 196 -0.85 -4.18 -10.39
CA CYS A 196 -0.54 -4.83 -11.66
C CYS A 196 0.19 -3.88 -12.62
N LYS A 197 1.35 -4.29 -13.07
CA LYS A 197 2.16 -3.54 -14.06
C LYS A 197 1.87 -3.92 -15.51
N ASN A 198 0.96 -4.88 -15.73
CA ASN A 198 0.59 -5.29 -17.07
C ASN A 198 -0.43 -4.31 -17.67
N THR A 199 0.04 -3.44 -18.56
CA THR A 199 -0.79 -2.41 -19.20
C THR A 199 -1.85 -2.97 -20.15
N SER A 200 -1.72 -4.22 -20.61
CA SER A 200 -2.74 -4.87 -21.43
C SER A 200 -4.03 -5.19 -20.64
N LEU A 201 -3.98 -5.11 -19.31
CA LEU A 201 -5.12 -5.30 -18.41
C LEU A 201 -5.69 -3.97 -17.91
N GLN A 202 -5.69 -2.96 -18.75
CA GLN A 202 -6.25 -1.64 -18.47
C GLN A 202 -7.38 -1.34 -19.45
N TYR A 203 -8.45 -0.73 -18.93
CA TYR A 203 -9.61 -0.30 -19.72
C TYR A 203 -9.83 1.20 -19.56
N ASN A 204 -9.78 1.93 -20.66
CA ASN A 204 -10.20 3.32 -20.67
C ASN A 204 -11.72 3.36 -20.73
N LEU A 205 -12.36 3.87 -19.67
CA LEU A 205 -13.82 3.95 -19.57
C LEU A 205 -14.38 5.31 -20.03
N ASN A 206 -13.54 6.20 -20.53
CA ASN A 206 -13.94 7.54 -20.94
C ASN A 206 -14.83 7.47 -22.18
N GLY A 207 -16.07 7.93 -22.07
CA GLY A 207 -17.05 7.89 -23.15
C GLY A 207 -17.70 6.52 -23.40
N GLU A 208 -17.40 5.51 -22.57
CA GLU A 208 -18.00 4.19 -22.70
C GLU A 208 -19.42 4.14 -22.14
N GLU A 209 -20.27 3.32 -22.76
CA GLU A 209 -21.63 3.06 -22.29
C GLU A 209 -21.65 2.12 -21.07
N GLY A 210 -22.73 2.15 -20.30
CA GLY A 210 -22.85 1.39 -19.05
C GLY A 210 -22.60 -0.12 -19.21
N TRP A 211 -22.98 -0.72 -20.34
CA TRP A 211 -22.72 -2.15 -20.58
C TRP A 211 -21.25 -2.46 -20.87
N GLN A 212 -20.53 -1.55 -21.52
CA GLN A 212 -19.08 -1.66 -21.77
C GLN A 212 -18.31 -1.54 -20.46
N ILE A 213 -18.69 -0.57 -19.61
CA ILE A 213 -18.14 -0.40 -18.29
C ILE A 213 -18.34 -1.69 -17.46
N LYS A 214 -19.58 -2.22 -17.42
CA LYS A 214 -19.88 -3.47 -16.72
C LYS A 214 -18.99 -4.62 -17.22
N ARG A 215 -18.87 -4.78 -18.54
CA ARG A 215 -18.04 -5.83 -19.17
C ARG A 215 -16.56 -5.68 -18.79
N ALA A 216 -16.03 -4.46 -18.74
CA ALA A 216 -14.64 -4.21 -18.31
C ALA A 216 -14.41 -4.68 -16.86
N PHE A 217 -15.34 -4.37 -15.95
CA PHE A 217 -15.29 -4.86 -14.57
C PHE A 217 -15.37 -6.39 -14.51
N GLU A 218 -16.31 -7.01 -15.21
CA GLU A 218 -16.47 -8.47 -15.25
C GLU A 218 -15.20 -9.16 -15.76
N ASN A 219 -14.61 -8.67 -16.86
CA ASN A 219 -13.37 -9.22 -17.41
C ASN A 219 -12.21 -9.15 -16.40
N LEU A 220 -12.05 -8.04 -15.69
CA LEU A 220 -11.00 -7.92 -14.68
C LEU A 220 -11.29 -8.77 -13.45
N MET A 221 -12.55 -8.90 -13.05
CA MET A 221 -12.94 -9.72 -11.90
C MET A 221 -12.66 -11.22 -12.11
N GLU A 222 -12.75 -11.71 -13.36
CA GLU A 222 -12.36 -13.09 -13.68
C GLU A 222 -10.88 -13.40 -13.38
N LEU A 223 -10.02 -12.39 -13.41
CA LEU A 223 -8.59 -12.54 -13.15
C LEU A 223 -8.26 -12.77 -11.66
N PHE A 224 -9.23 -12.57 -10.76
CA PHE A 224 -9.07 -12.86 -9.34
C PHE A 224 -9.28 -14.33 -8.98
N LYS A 225 -9.83 -15.10 -9.90
CA LYS A 225 -10.02 -16.55 -9.74
C LYS A 225 -8.69 -17.24 -9.98
#